data_154b5f447c36f83ec8f749e468a6c63b
#
_entry.id   154b5f447c36f83ec8f749e468a6c63b
#
_cell.length_a   1.000
_cell.length_b   1.000
_cell.length_c   1.000
_cell.angle_alpha   90.00
_cell.angle_beta   90.00
_cell.angle_gamma   90.00
#
_symmetry.space_group_name_H-M   'P 1'
#
loop_
_entity.id
_entity.type
_entity.pdbx_description
1 polymer ?
#
loop_
_entity_poly.entity_id
_entity_poly.type
_entity_poly.pdbx_seq_one_letter_code
_entity_poly.pdbx_strand_id
1 'polypeptide(L)'
;AEFGSWVRLHYVYPYPSVDDLIPLMAEGKLLPYLDVPFQHASPRILKAMKRPASAENNLERIKAWRSICPEITIRSTFIAGFPGETEEDFEELLAFLEEAKLDRVGCFAYSPVEGAVANDLPGAVPEEVRQERQRQLMELQEDISAELMAAKIGREIEVLVDEVDEEGAVARSKADAPEIDGLVYLDGVFDVEPGDFLTVRVVDTDAHDLYAERV
;
A
#
# COMPACT_ATOMS: atom_id res chain seq x y z
N ALA A 1 1.79 22.15 0.44
CA ALA A 1 2.19 22.55 -0.73
C ALA A 1 2.53 24.01 -1.04
N GLU A 2 2.17 24.99 -0.20
CA GLU A 2 2.64 26.39 -0.39
C GLU A 2 4.18 26.54 -0.24
N PHE A 3 4.85 25.54 0.35
CA PHE A 3 6.30 25.57 0.62
C PHE A 3 7.11 24.64 -0.29
N GLY A 4 6.53 24.10 -1.38
CA GLY A 4 7.20 23.16 -2.27
C GLY A 4 7.50 21.78 -1.65
N SER A 5 6.93 21.48 -0.48
CA SER A 5 7.15 20.22 0.21
C SER A 5 6.12 19.17 -0.19
N TRP A 6 6.55 17.92 -0.29
CA TRP A 6 5.66 16.78 -0.40
C TRP A 6 4.93 16.51 0.92
N VAL A 7 3.61 16.45 0.88
CA VAL A 7 2.76 16.13 2.03
C VAL A 7 2.07 14.82 1.79
N ARG A 8 2.34 13.81 2.63
CA ARG A 8 1.79 12.47 2.57
C ARG A 8 0.91 12.17 3.78
N LEU A 9 -0.17 11.42 3.57
CA LEU A 9 -1.07 11.00 4.64
C LEU A 9 -0.81 9.54 5.01
N HIS A 10 -0.58 9.29 6.30
CA HIS A 10 -0.41 7.96 6.87
C HIS A 10 -1.50 7.63 7.87
N TYR A 11 -1.83 6.33 7.99
CA TYR A 11 -2.77 5.78 8.98
C TYR A 11 -4.14 6.44 8.95
N VAL A 12 -4.67 6.60 7.75
CA VAL A 12 -6.00 7.18 7.57
C VAL A 12 -7.05 6.11 7.82
N TYR A 13 -7.91 6.34 8.82
CA TYR A 13 -9.04 5.44 9.04
C TYR A 13 -10.09 5.62 7.93
N PRO A 14 -10.71 4.52 7.40
CA PRO A 14 -11.59 4.59 6.23
C PRO A 14 -12.97 5.23 6.50
N TYR A 15 -13.00 6.38 7.18
CA TYR A 15 -14.22 7.18 7.32
C TYR A 15 -14.66 7.77 5.96
N PRO A 16 -15.96 8.06 5.79
CA PRO A 16 -16.45 8.70 4.55
C PRO A 16 -15.75 10.01 4.20
N SER A 17 -15.29 10.77 5.20
CA SER A 17 -14.55 12.03 5.00
C SER A 17 -13.20 11.87 4.29
N VAL A 18 -12.67 10.65 4.19
CA VAL A 18 -11.46 10.37 3.40
C VAL A 18 -11.69 10.65 1.92
N ASP A 19 -12.90 10.45 1.44
CA ASP A 19 -13.26 10.67 0.05
C ASP A 19 -13.07 12.15 -0.37
N ASP A 20 -13.18 13.09 0.59
CA ASP A 20 -12.95 14.53 0.36
C ASP A 20 -11.46 14.88 0.14
N LEU A 21 -10.54 13.98 0.49
CA LEU A 21 -9.09 14.18 0.32
C LEU A 21 -8.62 13.82 -1.10
N ILE A 22 -9.32 12.94 -1.78
CA ILE A 22 -8.92 12.44 -3.10
C ILE A 22 -8.84 13.55 -4.16
N PRO A 23 -9.81 14.49 -4.24
CA PRO A 23 -9.67 15.64 -5.13
C PRO A 23 -8.42 16.50 -4.84
N LEU A 24 -8.02 16.64 -3.57
CA LEU A 24 -6.81 17.39 -3.22
C LEU A 24 -5.53 16.68 -3.69
N MET A 25 -5.54 15.35 -3.75
CA MET A 25 -4.45 14.57 -4.32
C MET A 25 -4.40 14.75 -5.84
N ALA A 26 -5.55 14.68 -6.52
CA ALA A 26 -5.64 14.91 -7.97
C ALA A 26 -5.23 16.33 -8.37
N GLU A 27 -5.44 17.33 -7.51
CA GLU A 27 -5.01 18.71 -7.68
C GLU A 27 -3.53 18.96 -7.32
N GLY A 28 -2.81 17.94 -6.86
CA GLY A 28 -1.40 18.04 -6.45
C GLY A 28 -1.16 18.80 -5.13
N LYS A 29 -2.21 19.05 -4.34
CA LYS A 29 -2.10 19.68 -3.01
C LYS A 29 -1.58 18.72 -1.94
N LEU A 30 -1.85 17.43 -2.12
CA LEU A 30 -1.34 16.32 -1.34
C LEU A 30 -0.69 15.33 -2.32
N LEU A 31 0.26 14.53 -1.86
CA LEU A 31 0.75 13.40 -2.65
C LEU A 31 -0.39 12.42 -2.93
N PRO A 32 -0.45 11.82 -4.13
CA PRO A 32 -1.42 10.80 -4.48
C PRO A 32 -1.09 9.47 -3.79
N TYR A 33 -1.12 9.47 -2.48
CA TYR A 33 -0.76 8.35 -1.62
C TYR A 33 -1.71 8.28 -0.42
N LEU A 34 -2.34 7.13 -0.22
CA LEU A 34 -3.30 6.92 0.84
C LEU A 34 -3.01 5.61 1.59
N ASP A 35 -2.59 5.73 2.85
CA ASP A 35 -2.37 4.60 3.74
C ASP A 35 -3.63 4.37 4.58
N VAL A 36 -4.43 3.37 4.18
CA VAL A 36 -5.72 3.01 4.78
C VAL A 36 -5.71 1.54 5.21
N PRO A 37 -5.60 1.22 6.50
CA PRO A 37 -5.64 -0.15 6.96
C PRO A 37 -7.07 -0.72 6.91
N PHE A 38 -7.40 -1.47 5.85
CA PHE A 38 -8.70 -2.13 5.71
C PHE A 38 -8.90 -3.29 6.68
N GLN A 39 -7.84 -3.95 7.09
CA GLN A 39 -7.78 -5.06 8.04
C GLN A 39 -8.31 -6.39 7.51
N HIS A 40 -9.41 -6.41 6.80
CA HIS A 40 -10.02 -7.59 6.17
C HIS A 40 -10.98 -7.17 5.06
N ALA A 41 -11.43 -8.12 4.22
CA ALA A 41 -12.46 -7.89 3.20
C ALA A 41 -13.83 -8.42 3.64
N SER A 42 -13.90 -9.55 4.36
CA SER A 42 -15.16 -10.13 4.80
C SER A 42 -15.91 -9.21 5.78
N PRO A 43 -17.17 -8.80 5.46
CA PRO A 43 -17.99 -7.97 6.34
C PRO A 43 -18.22 -8.60 7.70
N ARG A 44 -18.30 -9.93 7.75
CA ARG A 44 -18.50 -10.71 8.99
C ARG A 44 -17.28 -10.55 9.92
N ILE A 45 -16.08 -10.68 9.38
CA ILE A 45 -14.85 -10.56 10.16
C ILE A 45 -14.63 -9.09 10.58
N LEU A 46 -14.85 -8.14 9.69
CA LEU A 46 -14.76 -6.71 10.02
C LEU A 46 -15.72 -6.30 11.13
N LYS A 47 -16.93 -6.85 11.14
CA LYS A 47 -17.88 -6.67 12.24
C LYS A 47 -17.36 -7.28 13.56
N ALA A 48 -16.74 -8.46 13.51
CA ALA A 48 -16.13 -9.09 14.68
C ALA A 48 -14.93 -8.28 15.21
N MET A 49 -14.16 -7.66 14.33
CA MET A 49 -13.09 -6.69 14.65
C MET A 49 -13.63 -5.36 15.19
N LYS A 50 -14.95 -5.17 15.29
CA LYS A 50 -15.62 -3.91 15.63
C LYS A 50 -15.26 -2.75 14.67
N ARG A 51 -14.98 -3.09 13.41
CA ARG A 51 -14.80 -2.11 12.34
C ARG A 51 -16.18 -1.76 11.79
N PRO A 52 -16.61 -0.47 11.80
CA PRO A 52 -17.93 -0.08 11.32
C PRO A 52 -18.07 -0.30 9.82
N ALA A 53 -19.32 -0.27 9.36
CA ALA A 53 -19.87 -0.65 8.07
C ALA A 53 -19.27 -0.02 6.80
N SER A 54 -18.18 0.74 6.89
CA SER A 54 -17.40 1.20 5.72
C SER A 54 -16.78 0.04 4.93
N ALA A 55 -16.83 -1.17 5.48
CA ALA A 55 -16.34 -2.39 4.87
C ALA A 55 -17.16 -2.85 3.67
N GLU A 56 -18.46 -2.59 3.66
CA GLU A 56 -19.38 -3.13 2.65
C GLU A 56 -19.14 -2.57 1.23
N ASN A 57 -18.31 -1.52 1.09
CA ASN A 57 -18.05 -0.87 -0.19
C ASN A 57 -16.58 -0.46 -0.42
N ASN A 58 -15.60 -1.07 0.26
CA ASN A 58 -14.19 -0.68 0.11
C ASN A 58 -13.70 -0.80 -1.32
N LEU A 59 -14.09 -1.86 -2.03
CA LEU A 59 -13.71 -2.06 -3.42
C LEU A 59 -14.27 -0.96 -4.34
N GLU A 60 -15.57 -0.62 -4.20
CA GLU A 60 -16.19 0.45 -4.98
C GLU A 60 -15.59 1.83 -4.63
N ARG A 61 -15.22 2.05 -3.37
CA ARG A 61 -14.51 3.27 -2.98
C ARG A 61 -13.14 3.37 -3.63
N ILE A 62 -12.36 2.27 -3.63
CA ILE A 62 -11.06 2.22 -4.31
C ILE A 62 -11.21 2.55 -5.80
N LYS A 63 -12.21 1.97 -6.47
CA LYS A 63 -12.52 2.28 -7.88
C LYS A 63 -12.88 3.75 -8.07
N ALA A 64 -13.70 4.31 -7.19
CA ALA A 64 -14.05 5.73 -7.22
C ALA A 64 -12.85 6.64 -6.98
N TRP A 65 -11.97 6.32 -6.02
CA TRP A 65 -10.75 7.07 -5.77
C TRP A 65 -9.82 7.08 -7.00
N ARG A 66 -9.62 5.93 -7.63
CA ARG A 66 -8.83 5.83 -8.87
C ARG A 66 -9.46 6.55 -10.06
N SER A 67 -10.79 6.64 -10.11
CA SER A 67 -11.50 7.43 -11.12
C SER A 67 -11.23 8.93 -10.97
N ILE A 68 -11.08 9.43 -9.73
CA ILE A 68 -10.79 10.85 -9.42
C ILE A 68 -9.29 11.13 -9.52
N CYS A 69 -8.47 10.25 -8.99
CA CYS A 69 -7.01 10.36 -8.96
C CYS A 69 -6.39 9.05 -9.49
N PRO A 70 -6.19 8.90 -10.81
CA PRO A 70 -5.68 7.66 -11.42
C PRO A 70 -4.28 7.25 -10.95
N GLU A 71 -3.48 8.21 -10.48
CA GLU A 71 -2.12 8.01 -9.98
C GLU A 71 -2.06 7.65 -8.48
N ILE A 72 -3.22 7.48 -7.83
CA ILE A 72 -3.25 7.22 -6.40
C ILE A 72 -2.60 5.89 -6.06
N THR A 73 -1.61 5.93 -5.19
CA THR A 73 -1.01 4.76 -4.55
C THR A 73 -1.80 4.45 -3.28
N ILE A 74 -2.29 3.24 -3.17
CA ILE A 74 -3.07 2.81 -1.99
C ILE A 74 -2.27 1.77 -1.24
N ARG A 75 -1.93 2.13 0.00
CA ARG A 75 -1.32 1.22 0.96
C ARG A 75 -2.37 0.71 1.94
N SER A 76 -2.29 -0.56 2.30
CA SER A 76 -3.17 -1.15 3.30
C SER A 76 -2.48 -2.19 4.17
N THR A 77 -3.14 -2.52 5.27
CA THR A 77 -2.71 -3.57 6.18
C THR A 77 -3.89 -4.50 6.44
N PHE A 78 -3.60 -5.81 6.48
CA PHE A 78 -4.58 -6.86 6.72
C PHE A 78 -4.16 -7.75 7.88
N ILE A 79 -5.13 -8.46 8.45
CA ILE A 79 -4.92 -9.47 9.50
C ILE A 79 -5.52 -10.78 8.99
N ALA A 80 -4.70 -11.81 8.87
CA ALA A 80 -5.12 -13.16 8.52
C ALA A 80 -5.27 -14.02 9.78
N GLY A 81 -6.28 -14.89 9.79
CA GLY A 81 -6.52 -15.82 10.90
C GLY A 81 -7.12 -15.19 12.13
N PHE A 82 -7.91 -14.11 11.99
CA PHE A 82 -8.67 -13.54 13.09
C PHE A 82 -9.64 -14.58 13.67
N PRO A 83 -9.92 -14.61 15.02
CA PRO A 83 -10.84 -15.57 15.60
C PRO A 83 -12.20 -15.60 14.88
N GLY A 84 -12.60 -16.80 14.45
CA GLY A 84 -13.80 -17.04 13.68
C GLY A 84 -13.66 -16.91 12.17
N GLU A 85 -12.48 -16.55 11.63
CA GLU A 85 -12.24 -16.54 10.18
C GLU A 85 -12.32 -17.95 9.61
N THR A 86 -13.20 -18.14 8.63
CA THR A 86 -13.35 -19.41 7.89
C THR A 86 -12.49 -19.40 6.62
N GLU A 87 -12.46 -20.52 5.89
CA GLU A 87 -11.79 -20.58 4.60
C GLU A 87 -12.46 -19.66 3.59
N GLU A 88 -13.78 -19.62 3.58
CA GLU A 88 -14.55 -18.76 2.68
C GLU A 88 -14.28 -17.25 2.95
N ASP A 89 -14.11 -16.85 4.22
CA ASP A 89 -13.72 -15.46 4.54
C ASP A 89 -12.30 -15.12 4.03
N PHE A 90 -11.40 -16.09 4.10
CA PHE A 90 -10.04 -15.90 3.61
C PHE A 90 -9.99 -15.88 2.07
N GLU A 91 -10.74 -16.75 1.39
CA GLU A 91 -10.91 -16.70 -0.07
C GLU A 91 -11.51 -15.35 -0.52
N GLU A 92 -12.49 -14.81 0.21
CA GLU A 92 -13.06 -13.48 -0.05
C GLU A 92 -11.98 -12.38 0.08
N LEU A 93 -11.06 -12.51 1.05
CA LEU A 93 -9.94 -11.57 1.22
C LEU A 93 -8.96 -11.64 0.05
N LEU A 94 -8.60 -12.84 -0.42
CA LEU A 94 -7.71 -12.99 -1.58
C LEU A 94 -8.38 -12.43 -2.86
N ALA A 95 -9.64 -12.76 -3.10
CA ALA A 95 -10.39 -12.21 -4.24
C ALA A 95 -10.50 -10.68 -4.21
N PHE A 96 -10.65 -10.10 -3.01
CA PHE A 96 -10.62 -8.65 -2.83
C PHE A 96 -9.28 -8.06 -3.27
N LEU A 97 -8.14 -8.66 -2.88
CA LEU A 97 -6.81 -8.18 -3.26
C LEU A 97 -6.59 -8.25 -4.78
N GLU A 98 -6.97 -9.36 -5.41
CA GLU A 98 -6.88 -9.54 -6.87
C GLU A 98 -7.67 -8.47 -7.63
N GLU A 99 -8.86 -8.11 -7.15
CA GLU A 99 -9.70 -7.10 -7.80
C GLU A 99 -9.29 -5.67 -7.44
N ALA A 100 -8.92 -5.43 -6.20
CA ALA A 100 -8.50 -4.11 -5.71
C ALA A 100 -7.14 -3.69 -6.26
N LYS A 101 -6.24 -4.65 -6.54
CA LYS A 101 -4.85 -4.40 -6.99
C LYS A 101 -4.21 -3.26 -6.20
N LEU A 102 -4.12 -3.46 -4.87
CA LEU A 102 -3.51 -2.48 -3.99
C LEU A 102 -2.01 -2.40 -4.25
N ASP A 103 -1.46 -1.19 -4.20
CA ASP A 103 -0.06 -0.94 -4.56
C ASP A 103 0.91 -1.46 -3.48
N ARG A 104 0.57 -1.26 -2.22
CA ARG A 104 1.40 -1.67 -1.08
C ARG A 104 0.52 -2.35 -0.03
N VAL A 105 0.86 -3.58 0.33
CA VAL A 105 0.12 -4.35 1.34
C VAL A 105 1.06 -5.00 2.33
N GLY A 106 0.71 -4.86 3.61
CA GLY A 106 1.26 -5.65 4.69
C GLY A 106 0.18 -6.58 5.26
N CYS A 107 0.56 -7.79 5.65
CA CYS A 107 -0.32 -8.72 6.33
C CYS A 107 0.32 -9.24 7.61
N PHE A 108 -0.46 -9.27 8.69
CA PHE A 108 -0.07 -9.87 9.95
C PHE A 108 -0.92 -11.12 10.22
N ALA A 109 -0.28 -12.21 10.62
CA ALA A 109 -0.99 -13.30 11.25
C ALA A 109 -1.56 -12.81 12.58
N TYR A 110 -2.85 -13.11 12.87
CA TYR A 110 -3.45 -12.72 14.16
C TYR A 110 -2.61 -13.24 15.33
N SER A 111 -2.25 -12.33 16.22
CA SER A 111 -1.51 -12.65 17.44
C SER A 111 -2.41 -12.43 18.68
N PRO A 112 -2.64 -13.45 19.51
CA PRO A 112 -3.42 -13.34 20.73
C PRO A 112 -2.60 -12.60 21.81
N VAL A 113 -2.71 -11.29 21.85
CA VAL A 113 -2.09 -10.47 22.88
C VAL A 113 -2.89 -10.56 24.18
N GLU A 114 -2.21 -10.72 25.30
CA GLU A 114 -2.84 -10.82 26.63
C GLU A 114 -3.77 -9.62 26.90
N GLY A 115 -4.98 -9.90 27.37
CA GLY A 115 -6.01 -8.89 27.65
C GLY A 115 -6.80 -8.41 26.43
N ALA A 116 -6.50 -8.87 25.23
CA ALA A 116 -7.29 -8.52 24.06
C ALA A 116 -8.65 -9.27 24.06
N VAL A 117 -9.74 -8.50 23.96
CA VAL A 117 -11.12 -9.05 23.94
C VAL A 117 -11.33 -10.05 22.79
N ALA A 118 -10.59 -9.90 21.70
CA ALA A 118 -10.66 -10.80 20.56
C ALA A 118 -10.26 -12.24 20.88
N ASN A 119 -9.45 -12.45 21.93
CA ASN A 119 -9.05 -13.80 22.36
C ASN A 119 -10.22 -14.63 22.90
N ASP A 120 -11.28 -13.97 23.40
CA ASP A 120 -12.48 -14.61 23.96
C ASP A 120 -13.51 -14.94 22.87
N LEU A 121 -13.26 -14.56 21.62
CA LEU A 121 -14.15 -14.87 20.51
C LEU A 121 -14.06 -16.37 20.16
N PRO A 122 -15.19 -17.01 19.78
CA PRO A 122 -15.19 -18.40 19.34
C PRO A 122 -14.50 -18.57 18.00
N GLY A 123 -14.02 -19.78 17.74
CA GLY A 123 -13.42 -20.12 16.43
C GLY A 123 -11.97 -19.65 16.31
N ALA A 124 -11.18 -19.82 17.37
CA ALA A 124 -9.74 -19.56 17.30
C ALA A 124 -9.10 -20.35 16.15
N VAL A 125 -8.40 -19.65 15.27
CA VAL A 125 -7.69 -20.25 14.13
C VAL A 125 -6.33 -20.78 14.63
N PRO A 126 -5.94 -22.03 14.32
CA PRO A 126 -4.63 -22.57 14.67
C PRO A 126 -3.48 -21.71 14.14
N GLU A 127 -2.37 -21.67 14.88
CA GLU A 127 -1.23 -20.82 14.52
C GLU A 127 -0.66 -21.14 13.14
N GLU A 128 -0.53 -22.42 12.81
CA GLU A 128 -0.03 -22.86 11.51
C GLU A 128 -0.93 -22.36 10.36
N VAL A 129 -2.25 -22.36 10.58
CA VAL A 129 -3.21 -21.85 9.58
C VAL A 129 -3.12 -20.34 9.44
N ARG A 130 -2.94 -19.61 10.55
CA ARG A 130 -2.76 -18.15 10.52
C ARG A 130 -1.50 -17.74 9.75
N GLN A 131 -0.39 -18.45 10.00
CA GLN A 131 0.88 -18.20 9.30
C GLN A 131 0.79 -18.59 7.83
N GLU A 132 0.13 -19.70 7.51
CA GLU A 132 -0.07 -20.13 6.14
C GLU A 132 -0.91 -19.12 5.33
N ARG A 133 -2.02 -18.63 5.92
CA ARG A 133 -2.86 -17.61 5.28
C ARG A 133 -2.10 -16.29 5.07
N GLN A 134 -1.30 -15.87 6.07
CA GLN A 134 -0.42 -14.71 5.90
C GLN A 134 0.54 -14.90 4.73
N ARG A 135 1.19 -16.07 4.64
CA ARG A 135 2.13 -16.39 3.55
C ARG A 135 1.44 -16.33 2.19
N GLN A 136 0.28 -16.99 2.04
CA GLN A 136 -0.49 -17.00 0.77
C GLN A 136 -0.91 -15.59 0.35
N LEU A 137 -1.38 -14.78 1.29
CA LEU A 137 -1.76 -13.39 1.01
C LEU A 137 -0.55 -12.57 0.53
N MET A 138 0.59 -12.73 1.19
CA MET A 138 1.80 -11.98 0.81
C MET A 138 2.38 -12.45 -0.53
N GLU A 139 2.32 -13.74 -0.86
CA GLU A 139 2.69 -14.25 -2.18
C GLU A 139 1.80 -13.68 -3.29
N LEU A 140 0.48 -13.68 -3.10
CA LEU A 140 -0.45 -13.04 -4.04
C LEU A 140 -0.15 -11.55 -4.20
N GLN A 141 0.14 -10.86 -3.10
CA GLN A 141 0.46 -9.44 -3.15
C GLN A 141 1.79 -9.15 -3.85
N GLU A 142 2.78 -10.03 -3.73
CA GLU A 142 4.04 -9.91 -4.44
C GLU A 142 3.83 -9.97 -5.96
N ASP A 143 2.99 -10.89 -6.44
CA ASP A 143 2.61 -10.99 -7.84
C ASP A 143 1.87 -9.72 -8.33
N ILE A 144 0.92 -9.22 -7.53
CA ILE A 144 0.20 -7.97 -7.83
C ILE A 144 1.17 -6.78 -7.89
N SER A 145 2.09 -6.69 -6.93
CA SER A 145 3.09 -5.61 -6.88
C SER A 145 4.00 -5.66 -8.10
N ALA A 146 4.52 -6.84 -8.46
CA ALA A 146 5.36 -7.02 -9.65
C ALA A 146 4.64 -6.58 -10.94
N GLU A 147 3.34 -6.93 -11.11
CA GLU A 147 2.54 -6.49 -12.26
C GLU A 147 2.42 -4.95 -12.30
N LEU A 148 2.09 -4.33 -11.16
CA LEU A 148 1.92 -2.88 -11.07
C LEU A 148 3.23 -2.13 -11.28
N MET A 149 4.35 -2.67 -10.78
CA MET A 149 5.68 -2.09 -10.97
C MET A 149 6.12 -2.19 -12.43
N ALA A 150 5.97 -3.37 -13.06
CA ALA A 150 6.29 -3.56 -14.48
C ALA A 150 5.52 -2.60 -15.40
N ALA A 151 4.28 -2.23 -15.04
CA ALA A 151 3.49 -1.25 -15.79
C ALA A 151 4.05 0.19 -15.73
N LYS A 152 5.05 0.46 -14.88
CA LYS A 152 5.74 1.77 -14.79
C LYS A 152 6.92 1.89 -15.74
N ILE A 153 7.42 0.79 -16.31
CA ILE A 153 8.55 0.83 -17.25
C ILE A 153 8.23 1.75 -18.43
N GLY A 154 9.19 2.62 -18.76
CA GLY A 154 9.08 3.63 -19.81
C GLY A 154 8.37 4.92 -19.39
N ARG A 155 7.77 4.98 -18.20
CA ARG A 155 7.15 6.22 -17.69
C ARG A 155 8.21 7.18 -17.17
N GLU A 156 7.93 8.47 -17.36
CA GLU A 156 8.67 9.55 -16.70
C GLU A 156 7.99 9.91 -15.39
N ILE A 157 8.77 9.93 -14.31
CA ILE A 157 8.30 10.23 -12.96
C ILE A 157 9.19 11.27 -12.30
N GLU A 158 8.62 12.03 -11.37
CA GLU A 158 9.36 12.94 -10.50
C GLU A 158 9.79 12.18 -9.24
N VAL A 159 11.05 12.29 -8.89
CA VAL A 159 11.64 11.66 -7.69
C VAL A 159 12.35 12.70 -6.82
N LEU A 160 12.45 12.39 -5.55
CA LEU A 160 13.20 13.16 -4.55
C LEU A 160 14.41 12.33 -4.12
N VAL A 161 15.60 12.89 -4.30
CA VAL A 161 16.87 12.25 -3.88
C VAL A 161 16.93 12.19 -2.36
N ASP A 162 17.21 11.02 -1.82
CA ASP A 162 17.39 10.78 -0.38
C ASP A 162 18.87 10.68 -0.01
N GLU A 163 19.67 10.01 -0.85
CA GLU A 163 21.10 9.85 -0.62
C GLU A 163 21.87 9.67 -1.94
N VAL A 164 23.19 9.82 -1.88
CA VAL A 164 24.12 9.50 -2.97
C VAL A 164 25.20 8.62 -2.40
N ASP A 165 25.41 7.44 -2.99
CA ASP A 165 26.38 6.44 -2.57
C ASP A 165 27.46 6.16 -3.65
N GLU A 166 28.15 5.03 -3.55
CA GLU A 166 29.22 4.65 -4.49
C GLU A 166 28.68 4.21 -5.87
N GLU A 167 27.38 3.84 -5.97
CA GLU A 167 26.75 3.35 -7.19
C GLU A 167 25.98 4.47 -7.92
N GLY A 168 25.48 5.47 -7.17
CA GLY A 168 24.73 6.59 -7.73
C GLY A 168 23.79 7.24 -6.72
N ALA A 169 22.70 7.79 -7.20
CA ALA A 169 21.69 8.40 -6.33
C ALA A 169 20.58 7.39 -6.00
N VAL A 170 20.15 7.40 -4.74
CA VAL A 170 18.96 6.71 -4.27
C VAL A 170 17.88 7.73 -3.97
N ALA A 171 16.71 7.52 -4.54
CA ALA A 171 15.60 8.45 -4.49
C ALA A 171 14.29 7.73 -4.14
N ARG A 172 13.22 8.49 -3.93
CA ARG A 172 11.87 7.97 -3.81
C ARG A 172 10.91 8.70 -4.72
N SER A 173 9.88 8.00 -5.18
CA SER A 173 8.80 8.60 -5.96
C SER A 173 7.66 9.13 -5.06
N LYS A 174 6.67 9.76 -5.68
CA LYS A 174 5.42 10.14 -4.99
C LYS A 174 4.66 8.93 -4.43
N ALA A 175 4.90 7.75 -4.98
CA ALA A 175 4.28 6.49 -4.59
C ALA A 175 4.96 5.79 -3.40
N ASP A 176 6.10 6.32 -2.92
CA ASP A 176 6.95 5.63 -1.95
C ASP A 176 7.13 6.47 -0.69
N ALA A 177 6.73 5.91 0.45
CA ALA A 177 6.97 6.49 1.75
C ALA A 177 8.39 6.15 2.23
N PRO A 178 9.14 7.10 2.79
CA PRO A 178 10.50 6.84 3.27
C PRO A 178 10.53 5.69 4.29
N GLU A 179 11.54 4.85 4.18
CA GLU A 179 11.87 3.73 5.10
C GLU A 179 10.88 2.55 5.09
N ILE A 180 9.74 2.64 4.40
CA ILE A 180 8.69 1.61 4.47
C ILE A 180 8.17 1.11 3.12
N ASP A 181 8.42 1.85 2.04
CA ASP A 181 8.06 1.44 0.67
C ASP A 181 9.33 1.26 -0.18
N GLY A 182 9.17 1.19 -1.50
CA GLY A 182 10.29 0.98 -2.43
C GLY A 182 11.16 2.21 -2.66
N LEU A 183 12.27 1.98 -3.34
CA LEU A 183 13.27 2.96 -3.72
C LEU A 183 13.30 3.16 -5.24
N VAL A 184 13.96 4.23 -5.67
CA VAL A 184 14.28 4.49 -7.08
C VAL A 184 15.79 4.64 -7.18
N TYR A 185 16.43 3.67 -7.84
CA TYR A 185 17.87 3.64 -8.05
C TYR A 185 18.24 4.36 -9.34
N LEU A 186 19.24 5.24 -9.27
CA LEU A 186 19.74 6.08 -10.36
C LEU A 186 21.25 5.85 -10.52
N ASP A 187 21.61 4.72 -11.14
CA ASP A 187 23.00 4.32 -11.33
C ASP A 187 23.81 5.39 -12.08
N GLY A 188 24.99 5.70 -11.54
CA GLY A 188 25.92 6.65 -12.18
C GLY A 188 25.51 8.14 -12.08
N VAL A 189 24.48 8.46 -11.32
CA VAL A 189 24.05 9.85 -11.08
C VAL A 189 24.67 10.34 -9.77
N PHE A 190 25.73 11.19 -9.88
CA PHE A 190 26.51 11.68 -8.73
C PHE A 190 26.48 13.22 -8.59
N ASP A 191 25.92 13.93 -9.57
CA ASP A 191 25.88 15.39 -9.64
C ASP A 191 24.62 15.99 -9.02
N VAL A 192 24.15 15.37 -7.93
CA VAL A 192 22.93 15.72 -7.19
C VAL A 192 23.17 15.66 -5.70
N GLU A 193 22.28 16.28 -4.93
CA GLU A 193 22.34 16.29 -3.46
C GLU A 193 21.01 15.80 -2.86
N PRO A 194 21.02 15.22 -1.63
CA PRO A 194 19.80 14.90 -0.90
C PRO A 194 18.87 16.10 -0.80
N GLY A 195 17.62 15.92 -1.22
CA GLY A 195 16.60 16.99 -1.31
C GLY A 195 16.36 17.51 -2.72
N ASP A 196 17.17 17.14 -3.70
CA ASP A 196 16.97 17.51 -5.08
C ASP A 196 15.78 16.75 -5.70
N PHE A 197 15.02 17.45 -6.55
CA PHE A 197 13.97 16.84 -7.37
C PHE A 197 14.48 16.59 -8.77
N LEU A 198 14.25 15.39 -9.29
CA LEU A 198 14.64 14.97 -10.63
C LEU A 198 13.45 14.43 -11.40
N THR A 199 13.45 14.62 -12.72
CA THR A 199 12.61 13.84 -13.63
C THR A 199 13.44 12.69 -14.18
N VAL A 200 12.92 11.48 -14.03
CA VAL A 200 13.60 10.25 -14.43
C VAL A 200 12.66 9.35 -15.22
N ARG A 201 13.22 8.52 -16.08
CA ARG A 201 12.48 7.49 -16.83
C ARG A 201 12.76 6.13 -16.23
N VAL A 202 11.71 5.41 -15.83
CA VAL A 202 11.84 4.03 -15.33
C VAL A 202 12.28 3.12 -16.46
N VAL A 203 13.37 2.39 -16.25
CA VAL A 203 13.95 1.45 -17.24
C VAL A 203 13.81 0.00 -16.84
N ASP A 204 13.75 -0.29 -15.53
CA ASP A 204 13.56 -1.64 -15.00
C ASP A 204 12.88 -1.60 -13.64
N THR A 205 12.38 -2.74 -13.17
CA THR A 205 11.70 -2.88 -11.87
C THR A 205 11.91 -4.27 -11.28
N ASP A 206 11.86 -4.36 -9.96
CA ASP A 206 11.55 -5.61 -9.29
C ASP A 206 10.17 -5.54 -8.62
N ALA A 207 9.88 -6.39 -7.62
CA ALA A 207 8.57 -6.40 -6.96
C ALA A 207 8.29 -5.13 -6.13
N HIS A 208 9.30 -4.36 -5.76
CA HIS A 208 9.17 -3.24 -4.83
C HIS A 208 9.86 -1.97 -5.31
N ASP A 209 10.99 -2.08 -6.01
CA ASP A 209 11.88 -0.98 -6.36
C ASP A 209 11.85 -0.66 -7.86
N LEU A 210 12.27 0.55 -8.20
CA LEU A 210 12.41 1.04 -9.55
C LEU A 210 13.87 1.32 -9.87
N TYR A 211 14.26 1.03 -11.11
CA TYR A 211 15.54 1.42 -11.68
C TYR A 211 15.26 2.45 -12.78
N ALA A 212 15.93 3.58 -12.75
CA ALA A 212 15.59 4.69 -13.64
C ALA A 212 16.82 5.44 -14.14
N GLU A 213 16.65 6.14 -15.27
CA GLU A 213 17.64 7.01 -15.89
C GLU A 213 17.15 8.45 -15.84
N ARG A 214 18.10 9.39 -15.68
CA ARG A 214 17.79 10.82 -15.75
C ARG A 214 17.36 11.20 -17.17
N VAL A 215 16.29 12.00 -17.28
CA VAL A 215 15.78 12.54 -18.56
C VAL A 215 16.44 13.86 -18.90
#